data_e8f46a51c9322eebe35bc1b4cbf36f45
#
_entry.id   e8f46a51c9322eebe35bc1b4cbf36f45
#
_cell.length_a   1.000
_cell.length_b   1.000
_cell.length_c   1.000
_cell.angle_alpha   90.00
_cell.angle_beta   90.00
_cell.angle_gamma   90.00
#
_symmetry.space_group_name_H-M   'P 1'
#
loop_
_entity.id
_entity.type
_entity.pdbx_description
1 polymer ?
#
loop_
_entity_poly.entity_id
_entity_poly.type
_entity_poly.pdbx_seq_one_letter_code
_entity_poly.pdbx_strand_id
1 'polypeptide(L)' 'MTDEGFDQIFDRLKAVVDKLEQGNLTLEESLRAFEEGVALARRGHALLDAADRRVELLVRGPEGEALVPFSPEVPER' A
#
# COMPACT_ATOMS: atom_id res chain seq x y z
N MET A 1 -19.02 7.58 3.39
CA MET A 1 -18.22 6.79 3.55
C MET A 1 -17.01 7.29 3.49
N THR A 2 -16.27 6.83 3.96
CA THR A 2 -15.12 7.28 4.01
C THR A 2 -14.24 6.37 3.52
N ASP A 3 -13.40 6.74 2.79
CA ASP A 3 -12.37 5.96 2.38
C ASP A 3 -11.46 5.75 3.44
N GLU A 4 -10.99 4.59 3.58
CA GLU A 4 -9.91 4.36 4.48
C GLU A 4 -8.71 5.01 3.93
N GLY A 5 -8.08 5.83 4.68
CA GLY A 5 -6.83 6.42 4.26
C GLY A 5 -5.72 5.43 4.40
N PHE A 6 -4.60 5.76 3.81
CA PHE A 6 -3.46 4.87 3.84
C PHE A 6 -3.02 4.61 5.27
N ASP A 7 -3.07 5.62 6.12
CA ASP A 7 -2.70 5.45 7.52
C ASP A 7 -3.55 4.42 8.20
N GLN A 8 -4.83 4.42 7.93
CA GLN A 8 -5.72 3.46 8.55
C GLN A 8 -5.47 2.06 8.05
N ILE A 9 -5.21 1.95 6.76
CA ILE A 9 -4.90 0.66 6.18
C ILE A 9 -3.60 0.14 6.78
N PHE A 10 -2.63 0.99 6.91
CA PHE A 10 -1.35 0.60 7.46
C PHE A 10 -1.49 0.15 8.90
N ASP A 11 -2.29 0.86 9.69
CA ASP A 11 -2.51 0.48 11.08
C ASP A 11 -3.17 -0.88 11.18
N ARG A 12 -4.13 -1.12 10.33
CA ARG A 12 -4.81 -2.41 10.37
C ARG A 12 -3.90 -3.53 9.90
N LEU A 13 -3.09 -3.25 8.92
CA LEU A 13 -2.14 -4.24 8.44
C LEU A 13 -1.14 -4.56 9.53
N LYS A 14 -0.69 -3.55 10.24
CA LYS A 14 0.23 -3.76 11.30
C LYS A 14 -0.38 -4.62 12.40
N ALA A 15 -1.65 -4.39 12.69
CA ALA A 15 -2.34 -5.20 13.68
C ALA A 15 -2.43 -6.66 13.25
N VAL A 16 -2.65 -6.88 11.97
CA VAL A 16 -2.71 -8.23 11.46
C VAL A 16 -1.35 -8.91 11.58
N VAL A 17 -0.31 -8.19 11.25
CA VAL A 17 1.02 -8.74 11.35
C VAL A 17 1.36 -9.06 12.80
N ASP A 18 1.00 -8.16 13.70
CA ASP A 18 1.24 -8.41 15.12
C ASP A 18 0.54 -9.67 15.58
N LYS A 19 -0.68 -9.85 15.14
CA LYS A 19 -1.43 -11.02 15.50
C LYS A 19 -0.75 -12.29 15.00
N LEU A 20 -0.26 -12.25 13.80
CA LEU A 20 0.44 -13.40 13.24
C LEU A 20 1.75 -13.66 13.97
N GLU A 21 2.40 -12.60 14.38
CA GLU A 21 3.66 -12.76 15.07
C GLU A 21 3.51 -13.32 16.47
N GLN A 22 2.39 -13.10 17.08
CA GLN A 22 2.18 -13.65 18.40
C GLN A 22 2.16 -15.16 18.39
N GLY A 23 1.71 -15.73 17.31
CA GLY A 23 1.89 -17.14 17.12
C GLY A 23 0.98 -18.04 17.91
N ASN A 24 -0.03 -17.51 18.57
CA ASN A 24 -0.92 -18.42 19.29
C ASN A 24 -2.27 -18.46 18.60
N LEU A 25 -2.27 -18.55 17.30
CA LEU A 25 -3.47 -18.66 16.53
C LEU A 25 -3.64 -20.07 16.02
N THR A 26 -4.88 -20.47 15.86
CA THR A 26 -5.12 -21.71 15.17
C THR A 26 -4.78 -21.52 13.70
N LEU A 27 -4.69 -22.61 12.98
CA LEU A 27 -4.42 -22.52 11.56
C LEU A 27 -5.49 -21.71 10.85
N GLU A 28 -6.74 -21.95 11.21
CA GLU A 28 -7.80 -21.23 10.57
C GLU A 28 -7.73 -19.75 10.86
N GLU A 29 -7.42 -19.41 12.10
CA GLU A 29 -7.27 -18.00 12.44
C GLU A 29 -6.11 -17.37 11.71
N SER A 30 -5.03 -18.12 11.56
CA SER A 30 -3.89 -17.61 10.83
C SER A 30 -4.23 -17.36 9.37
N LEU A 31 -4.98 -18.26 8.77
CA LEU A 31 -5.38 -18.07 7.39
C LEU A 31 -6.26 -16.85 7.23
N ARG A 32 -7.19 -16.65 8.14
CA ARG A 32 -8.02 -15.47 8.05
C ARG A 32 -7.22 -14.20 8.20
N ALA A 33 -6.29 -14.20 9.13
CA ALA A 33 -5.46 -13.03 9.32
C ALA A 33 -4.63 -12.76 8.08
N PHE A 34 -4.12 -13.83 7.49
CA PHE A 34 -3.32 -13.67 6.29
C PHE A 34 -4.16 -13.12 5.15
N GLU A 35 -5.37 -13.62 5.00
CA GLU A 35 -6.25 -13.13 3.95
C GLU A 35 -6.58 -11.66 4.15
N GLU A 36 -6.82 -11.29 5.38
CA GLU A 36 -7.09 -9.90 5.66
C GLU A 36 -5.87 -9.05 5.34
N GLY A 37 -4.70 -9.53 5.68
CA GLY A 37 -3.48 -8.79 5.37
C GLY A 37 -3.29 -8.60 3.89
N VAL A 38 -3.57 -9.63 3.11
CA VAL A 38 -3.44 -9.52 1.67
C VAL A 38 -4.43 -8.48 1.12
N ALA A 39 -5.65 -8.51 1.61
CA ALA A 39 -6.64 -7.55 1.14
C ALA A 39 -6.23 -6.12 1.48
N LEU A 40 -5.71 -5.94 2.69
CA LEU A 40 -5.27 -4.62 3.09
C LEU A 40 -4.06 -4.17 2.29
N ALA A 41 -3.18 -5.09 2.01
CA ALA A 41 -2.00 -4.76 1.23
C ALA A 41 -2.38 -4.33 -0.18
N ARG A 42 -3.39 -4.99 -0.76
CA ARG A 42 -3.85 -4.59 -2.07
C ARG A 42 -4.45 -3.20 -2.06
N ARG A 43 -5.21 -2.90 -1.02
CA ARG A 43 -5.79 -1.57 -0.94
C ARG A 43 -4.73 -0.51 -0.74
N GLY A 44 -3.75 -0.81 0.09
CA GLY A 44 -2.66 0.12 0.29
C GLY A 44 -1.88 0.34 -0.99
N HIS A 45 -1.65 -0.73 -1.72
CA HIS A 45 -0.93 -0.63 -2.97
C HIS A 45 -1.70 0.24 -3.98
N ALA A 46 -3.00 0.07 -4.04
CA ALA A 46 -3.80 0.87 -4.94
C ALA A 46 -3.75 2.34 -4.57
N LEU A 47 -3.75 2.64 -3.28
CA LEU A 47 -3.64 4.01 -2.85
C LEU A 47 -2.29 4.60 -3.20
N LEU A 48 -1.25 3.82 -3.04
CA LEU A 48 0.07 4.29 -3.39
C LEU A 48 0.20 4.54 -4.89
N ASP A 49 -0.40 3.67 -5.67
CA ASP A 49 -0.43 3.85 -7.09
C ASP A 49 -1.12 5.14 -7.48
N ALA A 50 -2.25 5.42 -6.86
CA ALA A 50 -2.97 6.63 -7.15
C ALA A 50 -2.18 7.86 -6.76
N ALA A 51 -1.51 7.79 -5.62
CA ALA A 51 -0.70 8.91 -5.17
C ALA A 51 0.47 9.14 -6.12
N ASP A 52 1.05 8.06 -6.59
CA ASP A 52 2.13 8.14 -7.51
C ASP A 52 1.73 8.84 -8.79
N ARG A 53 0.58 8.53 -9.29
CA ARG A 53 0.08 9.18 -10.46
C ARG A 53 -0.16 10.65 -10.24
N ARG A 54 -0.65 11.02 -9.07
CA ARG A 54 -0.90 12.41 -8.78
C ARG A 54 0.39 13.19 -8.72
N VAL A 55 1.40 12.60 -8.14
CA VAL A 55 2.71 13.24 -8.08
C VAL A 55 3.25 13.42 -9.48
N GLU A 56 3.10 12.42 -10.29
CA GLU A 56 3.55 12.49 -11.65
C GLU A 56 2.90 13.64 -12.40
N LEU A 57 1.60 13.78 -12.23
CA LEU A 57 0.90 14.87 -12.90
C LEU A 57 1.36 16.21 -12.42
N LEU A 58 1.64 16.35 -11.15
CA LEU A 58 2.12 17.60 -10.63
C LEU A 58 3.48 17.96 -11.18
N VAL A 59 4.32 16.98 -11.28
CA VAL A 59 5.66 17.21 -11.76
C VAL A 59 5.68 17.51 -13.23
N ARG A 60 4.91 16.77 -14.02
CA ARG A 60 4.92 16.99 -15.42
C ARG A 60 4.13 18.17 -15.87
N GLY A 61 3.09 18.47 -15.13
CA GLY A 61 2.24 19.55 -15.51
C GLY A 61 1.33 19.18 -16.64
N PRO A 62 0.48 20.07 -17.00
CA PRO A 62 -0.53 19.77 -18.01
C PRO A 62 0.06 19.59 -19.40
N GLU A 63 1.25 20.02 -19.62
CA GLU A 63 1.82 19.88 -20.89
C GLU A 63 2.47 18.58 -21.10
N GLY A 64 2.51 17.79 -20.07
CA GLY A 64 3.16 16.53 -20.19
C GLY A 64 4.64 16.59 -20.37
N GLU A 65 5.21 17.78 -20.19
CA GLU A 65 6.57 17.92 -20.34
C GLU A 65 7.26 17.32 -19.29
N ALA A 66 8.07 16.53 -19.50
CA ALA A 66 8.66 15.80 -18.48
C ALA A 66 9.72 16.51 -17.84
N LEU A 67 9.52 16.89 -16.71
CA LEU A 67 10.63 17.04 -15.87
C LEU A 67 11.11 15.67 -15.69
N VAL A 68 12.25 15.51 -15.37
CA VAL A 68 12.76 14.22 -15.11
C VAL A 68 11.94 13.62 -14.05
N PRO A 69 11.27 12.58 -14.29
CA PRO A 69 10.39 12.05 -13.33
C PRO A 69 11.18 11.43 -12.24
N PHE A 70 10.68 11.59 -11.08
CA PHE A 70 11.27 10.91 -9.99
C PHE A 70 10.90 9.46 -10.14
N SER A 71 11.85 8.63 -10.20
CA SER A 71 11.57 7.24 -10.33
C SER A 71 12.17 6.53 -9.17
N PRO A 72 11.40 5.90 -8.38
CA PRO A 72 11.96 5.19 -7.28
C PRO A 72 12.55 3.88 -7.70
N GLU A 73 12.47 3.51 -8.98
CA GLU A 73 12.97 2.34 -9.29
C GLU A 73 14.37 2.29 -9.31
N VAL A 74 14.91 1.23 -8.93
CA VAL A 74 16.27 1.03 -8.85
C VAL A 74 16.78 0.77 -10.16
N PRO A 75 17.75 1.31 -10.51
CA PRO A 75 18.32 1.00 -11.78
C PRO A 75 18.81 -0.37 -11.74
N GLU A 76 18.77 -1.01 -12.47
CA GLU A 76 19.16 -2.22 -12.47
C GLU A 76 20.18 -2.50 -12.77
N ARG A 77 20.54 -2.67 -12.60
CA ARG A 77 21.43 -3.00 -12.77
C ARG A 77 21.79 -3.34 -12.82
#